data_357f9dc491166674129b00b5cc20f68e
#
_entry.id   357f9dc491166674129b00b5cc20f68e
#
_cell.length_a   1.000
_cell.length_b   1.000
_cell.length_c   1.000
_cell.angle_alpha   90.00
_cell.angle_beta   90.00
_cell.angle_gamma   90.00
#
_symmetry.space_group_name_H-M   'P 1'
#
loop_
_entity.id
_entity.type
_entity.pdbx_description
1 polymer ?
#
loop_
_entity_poly.entity_id
_entity_poly.type
_entity_poly.pdbx_seq_one_letter_code
_entity_poly.pdbx_strand_id
1 'polypeptide(L)'
;ELEDSEYYYLPSDWEGRKLEWKIPYDTTGNMLAAIFLAAAFVMIVIIAREEQKARTKRYEELMMDYPGLIMKFTLLVQAGMTVRNTFRKMASDYKNKNEKRIAYEELVTACHEMESGISEMEAYRRFGERCGHVKYKTFATLLIQNLQKGSRHMGEMLEKESVEAWDDRKRKAKVQGEAATTKLLFPMILMLGVVMAIVMLPACLSFYG
;
A
#
# COMPACT_ATOMS: atom_id res chain seq x y z
N GLU A 1 4.62 53.33 44.14
CA GLU A 1 5.65 53.93 43.28
C GLU A 1 5.49 53.27 41.91
N LEU A 2 4.85 54.07 41.03
CA LEU A 2 4.63 53.67 39.63
C LEU A 2 5.91 54.06 38.89
N GLU A 3 6.58 53.12 38.31
CA GLU A 3 7.67 53.30 37.36
C GLU A 3 7.19 54.17 36.19
N ASP A 4 7.78 55.35 36.08
CA ASP A 4 7.61 56.28 34.99
C ASP A 4 8.12 55.63 33.70
N SER A 5 7.23 55.15 32.88
CA SER A 5 7.58 54.66 31.54
C SER A 5 7.92 55.88 30.68
N GLU A 6 9.19 56.04 30.46
CA GLU A 6 9.78 57.11 29.65
C GLU A 6 9.36 56.92 28.18
N TYR A 7 8.24 57.56 27.80
CA TYR A 7 7.79 57.57 26.39
C TYR A 7 8.66 58.60 25.63
N TYR A 8 9.49 58.07 24.73
CA TYR A 8 10.20 58.93 23.79
C TYR A 8 9.25 59.39 22.71
N TYR A 9 8.93 60.70 22.71
CA TYR A 9 8.15 61.32 21.62
C TYR A 9 9.07 61.53 20.42
N LEU A 10 8.77 60.93 19.31
CA LEU A 10 9.46 61.12 18.06
C LEU A 10 9.16 62.53 17.55
N PRO A 11 10.16 63.30 17.07
CA PRO A 11 9.95 64.66 16.58
C PRO A 11 9.06 64.63 15.35
N SER A 12 8.02 65.49 15.32
CA SER A 12 7.09 65.61 14.21
C SER A 12 7.60 66.49 13.08
N ASP A 13 8.60 67.36 13.38
CA ASP A 13 9.18 68.30 12.41
C ASP A 13 10.71 68.33 12.51
N TRP A 14 11.36 68.28 11.36
CA TRP A 14 12.81 68.47 11.23
C TRP A 14 13.08 69.50 10.13
N GLU A 15 13.74 70.62 10.49
CA GLU A 15 14.09 71.74 9.57
C GLU A 15 12.89 72.24 8.70
N GLY A 16 11.68 72.32 9.31
CA GLY A 16 10.48 72.82 8.62
C GLY A 16 9.80 71.85 7.67
N ARG A 17 10.23 70.55 7.69
CA ARG A 17 9.55 69.46 6.95
C ARG A 17 8.84 68.54 7.93
N LYS A 18 7.58 68.24 7.63
CA LYS A 18 6.82 67.21 8.37
C LYS A 18 7.41 65.82 8.15
N LEU A 19 7.79 65.14 9.25
CA LEU A 19 8.28 63.77 9.21
C LEU A 19 7.10 62.82 9.29
N GLU A 20 6.86 62.04 8.24
CA GLU A 20 5.96 60.89 8.30
C GLU A 20 6.74 59.63 8.67
N TRP A 21 6.55 59.18 9.90
CA TRP A 21 7.13 57.92 10.36
C TRP A 21 6.35 56.74 9.79
N LYS A 22 6.94 56.01 8.83
CA LYS A 22 6.38 54.78 8.31
C LYS A 22 7.09 53.61 9.01
N ILE A 23 6.32 52.78 9.71
CA ILE A 23 6.83 51.50 10.22
C ILE A 23 7.04 50.62 8.98
N PRO A 24 8.28 50.19 8.65
CA PRO A 24 8.48 49.24 7.57
C PRO A 24 7.75 47.95 7.92
N TYR A 25 6.76 47.56 7.13
CA TYR A 25 6.09 46.29 7.29
C TYR A 25 7.08 45.18 6.93
N ASP A 26 7.63 44.56 7.94
CA ASP A 26 8.59 43.47 7.73
C ASP A 26 7.86 42.19 7.31
N THR A 27 7.84 41.96 6.00
CA THR A 27 7.25 40.78 5.37
C THR A 27 8.08 39.51 5.58
N THR A 28 9.31 39.63 6.12
CA THR A 28 10.26 38.52 6.29
C THR A 28 9.70 37.46 7.22
N GLY A 29 9.05 37.86 8.31
CA GLY A 29 8.40 36.94 9.26
C GLY A 29 7.25 36.15 8.62
N ASN A 30 6.43 36.80 7.80
CA ASN A 30 5.33 36.12 7.10
C ASN A 30 5.83 35.15 6.02
N MET A 31 6.91 35.49 5.31
CA MET A 31 7.53 34.58 4.35
C MET A 31 8.11 33.35 5.03
N LEU A 32 8.80 33.51 6.14
CA LEU A 32 9.32 32.37 6.93
C LEU A 32 8.19 31.51 7.46
N ALA A 33 7.12 32.08 7.99
CA ALA A 33 5.95 31.32 8.44
C ALA A 33 5.30 30.55 7.30
N ALA A 34 5.17 31.13 6.11
CA ALA A 34 4.62 30.44 4.94
C ALA A 34 5.51 29.27 4.51
N ILE A 35 6.83 29.42 4.53
CA ILE A 35 7.78 28.35 4.19
C ILE A 35 7.67 27.19 5.20
N PHE A 36 7.61 27.47 6.51
CA PHE A 36 7.44 26.46 7.54
C PHE A 36 6.09 25.72 7.42
N LEU A 37 5.00 26.44 7.12
CA LEU A 37 3.69 25.82 6.88
C LEU A 37 3.71 24.93 5.63
N ALA A 38 4.34 25.37 4.56
CA ALA A 38 4.49 24.56 3.34
C ALA A 38 5.33 23.31 3.61
N ALA A 39 6.44 23.43 4.33
CA ALA A 39 7.28 22.30 4.71
C ALA A 39 6.53 21.30 5.60
N ALA A 40 5.78 21.78 6.59
CA ALA A 40 4.94 20.94 7.45
C ALA A 40 3.87 20.19 6.64
N PHE A 41 3.21 20.88 5.70
CA PHE A 41 2.21 20.27 4.82
C PHE A 41 2.82 19.16 3.93
N VAL A 42 3.98 19.42 3.34
CA VAL A 42 4.71 18.42 2.54
C VAL A 42 5.08 17.21 3.39
N MET A 43 5.54 17.42 4.63
CA MET A 43 5.91 16.34 5.54
C MET A 43 4.71 15.45 5.90
N ILE A 44 3.54 16.04 6.17
CA ILE A 44 2.29 15.31 6.41
C ILE A 44 1.90 14.45 5.20
N VAL A 45 2.01 15.01 3.98
CA VAL A 45 1.69 14.28 2.75
C VAL A 45 2.66 13.12 2.51
N ILE A 46 3.95 13.27 2.82
CA ILE A 46 4.94 12.20 2.69
C ILE A 46 4.62 11.06 3.66
N ILE A 47 4.37 11.36 4.94
CA ILE A 47 4.04 10.35 5.96
C ILE A 47 2.77 9.58 5.56
N ALA A 48 1.71 10.28 5.14
CA ALA A 48 0.47 9.66 4.69
C ALA A 48 0.67 8.73 3.48
N ARG A 49 1.56 9.10 2.55
CA ARG A 49 1.92 8.25 1.40
C ARG A 49 2.72 7.01 1.78
N GLU A 50 3.59 7.11 2.78
CA GLU A 50 4.36 5.96 3.25
C GLU A 50 3.48 4.90 3.91
N GLU A 51 2.51 5.30 4.73
CA GLU A 51 1.54 4.37 5.31
C GLU A 51 0.70 3.67 4.23
N GLN A 52 0.24 4.40 3.23
CA GLN A 52 -0.52 3.81 2.13
C GLN A 52 0.34 2.82 1.34
N LYS A 53 1.60 3.15 1.05
CA LYS A 53 2.54 2.23 0.38
C LYS A 53 2.78 0.96 1.18
N ALA A 54 2.98 1.08 2.49
CA ALA A 54 3.17 -0.06 3.38
C ALA A 54 1.94 -0.99 3.39
N ARG A 55 0.73 -0.43 3.46
CA ARG A 55 -0.53 -1.18 3.40
C ARG A 55 -0.71 -1.86 2.04
N THR A 56 -0.43 -1.17 0.94
CA THR A 56 -0.52 -1.72 -0.41
C THR A 56 0.48 -2.86 -0.60
N LYS A 57 1.73 -2.68 -0.16
CA LYS A 57 2.76 -3.72 -0.21
C LYS A 57 2.35 -4.96 0.58
N ARG A 58 1.86 -4.79 1.81
CA ARG A 58 1.33 -5.90 2.63
C ARG A 58 0.19 -6.64 1.90
N TYR A 59 -0.71 -5.89 1.28
CA TYR A 59 -1.82 -6.45 0.52
C TYR A 59 -1.35 -7.26 -0.69
N GLU A 60 -0.37 -6.76 -1.43
CA GLU A 60 0.22 -7.45 -2.59
C GLU A 60 0.97 -8.71 -2.17
N GLU A 61 1.75 -8.68 -1.10
CA GLU A 61 2.45 -9.84 -0.56
C GLU A 61 1.45 -10.96 -0.16
N LEU A 62 0.40 -10.61 0.58
CA LEU A 62 -0.67 -11.54 0.94
C LEU A 62 -1.34 -12.15 -0.30
N MET A 63 -1.60 -11.34 -1.32
CA MET A 63 -2.23 -11.80 -2.55
C MET A 63 -1.31 -12.73 -3.37
N MET A 64 0.00 -12.51 -3.33
CA MET A 64 0.99 -13.40 -3.97
C MET A 64 1.13 -14.74 -3.25
N ASP A 65 1.02 -14.75 -1.92
CA ASP A 65 1.18 -15.94 -1.11
C ASP A 65 -0.08 -16.82 -1.09
N TYR A 66 -1.26 -16.23 -1.32
CA TYR A 66 -2.55 -16.92 -1.20
C TYR A 66 -2.66 -18.20 -2.04
N PRO A 67 -2.32 -18.21 -3.36
CA PRO A 67 -2.46 -19.43 -4.17
C PRO A 67 -1.57 -20.57 -3.68
N GLY A 68 -0.37 -20.26 -3.26
CA GLY A 68 0.56 -21.26 -2.72
C GLY A 68 0.11 -21.84 -1.38
N LEU A 69 -0.45 -20.97 -0.52
CA LEU A 69 -0.98 -21.35 0.77
C LEU A 69 -2.21 -22.25 0.62
N ILE A 70 -3.20 -21.83 -0.18
CA ILE A 70 -4.45 -22.58 -0.36
C ILE A 70 -4.20 -23.94 -1.05
N MET A 71 -3.32 -23.98 -2.06
CA MET A 71 -2.96 -25.22 -2.72
C MET A 71 -2.31 -26.21 -1.78
N LYS A 72 -1.32 -25.77 -1.00
CA LYS A 72 -0.67 -26.63 0.01
C LYS A 72 -1.66 -27.14 1.04
N PHE A 73 -2.55 -26.26 1.51
CA PHE A 73 -3.60 -26.60 2.45
C PHE A 73 -4.55 -27.66 1.87
N THR A 74 -5.03 -27.46 0.64
CA THR A 74 -5.94 -28.38 -0.05
C THR A 74 -5.32 -29.77 -0.22
N LEU A 75 -4.06 -29.84 -0.65
CA LEU A 75 -3.35 -31.11 -0.80
C LEU A 75 -3.24 -31.88 0.51
N LEU A 76 -2.94 -31.22 1.62
CA LEU A 76 -2.83 -31.86 2.92
C LEU A 76 -4.18 -32.36 3.45
N VAL A 77 -5.26 -31.59 3.22
CA VAL A 77 -6.62 -32.00 3.58
C VAL A 77 -7.10 -33.17 2.70
N GLN A 78 -6.82 -33.16 1.40
CA GLN A 78 -7.12 -34.28 0.49
C GLN A 78 -6.32 -35.54 0.84
N ALA A 79 -5.10 -35.39 1.40
CA ALA A 79 -4.32 -36.50 1.97
C ALA A 79 -4.89 -37.05 3.29
N GLY A 80 -6.04 -36.51 3.74
CA GLY A 80 -6.74 -37.00 4.95
C GLY A 80 -6.34 -36.33 6.26
N MET A 81 -5.58 -35.22 6.21
CA MET A 81 -5.24 -34.48 7.41
C MET A 81 -6.42 -33.60 7.87
N THR A 82 -6.62 -33.51 9.18
CA THR A 82 -7.59 -32.59 9.76
C THR A 82 -7.12 -31.14 9.57
N VAL A 83 -8.06 -30.17 9.50
CA VAL A 83 -7.78 -28.74 9.36
C VAL A 83 -6.74 -28.26 10.37
N ARG A 84 -6.91 -28.61 11.65
CA ARG A 84 -5.98 -28.27 12.72
C ARG A 84 -4.57 -28.81 12.48
N ASN A 85 -4.45 -30.09 12.11
CA ASN A 85 -3.17 -30.72 11.84
C ASN A 85 -2.51 -30.14 10.59
N THR A 86 -3.30 -29.76 9.57
CA THR A 86 -2.82 -29.07 8.37
C THR A 86 -2.21 -27.72 8.72
N PHE A 87 -2.89 -26.90 9.54
CA PHE A 87 -2.34 -25.63 10.04
C PHE A 87 -1.03 -25.84 10.78
N ARG A 88 -0.99 -26.80 11.73
CA ARG A 88 0.22 -27.11 12.50
C ARG A 88 1.38 -27.58 11.59
N LYS A 89 1.11 -28.45 10.63
CA LYS A 89 2.10 -28.91 9.66
C LYS A 89 2.66 -27.77 8.82
N MET A 90 1.79 -26.92 8.29
CA MET A 90 2.21 -25.76 7.50
C MET A 90 3.02 -24.75 8.33
N ALA A 91 2.63 -24.53 9.60
CA ALA A 91 3.37 -23.66 10.52
C ALA A 91 4.76 -24.21 10.85
N SER A 92 4.85 -25.52 11.10
CA SER A 92 6.12 -26.21 11.35
C SER A 92 7.05 -26.16 10.14
N ASP A 93 6.51 -26.41 8.94
CA ASP A 93 7.28 -26.34 7.69
C ASP A 93 7.78 -24.92 7.41
N TYR A 94 7.03 -23.90 7.82
CA TYR A 94 7.42 -22.50 7.65
C TYR A 94 8.53 -22.10 8.62
N LYS A 95 8.47 -22.51 9.90
CA LYS A 95 9.51 -22.20 10.89
C LYS A 95 10.89 -22.68 10.47
N ASN A 96 10.95 -23.73 9.65
CA ASN A 96 12.19 -24.28 9.11
C ASN A 96 12.73 -23.54 7.87
N LYS A 97 11.99 -22.54 7.35
CA LYS A 97 12.39 -21.70 6.22
C LYS A 97 12.74 -20.31 6.68
N ASN A 98 13.87 -19.79 6.23
CA ASN A 98 14.36 -18.44 6.58
C ASN A 98 13.67 -17.29 5.77
N GLU A 99 12.48 -17.55 5.24
CA GLU A 99 11.72 -16.58 4.45
C GLU A 99 10.61 -15.94 5.29
N LYS A 100 10.60 -14.62 5.40
CA LYS A 100 9.50 -13.90 6.06
C LYS A 100 8.33 -13.75 5.09
N ARG A 101 7.19 -14.38 5.42
CA ARG A 101 5.93 -14.30 4.66
C ARG A 101 4.78 -14.03 5.61
N ILE A 102 4.11 -12.92 5.43
CA ILE A 102 3.06 -12.41 6.33
C ILE A 102 1.95 -13.44 6.55
N ALA A 103 1.47 -14.09 5.49
CA ALA A 103 0.41 -15.09 5.58
C ALA A 103 0.78 -16.29 6.48
N TYR A 104 2.02 -16.73 6.41
CA TYR A 104 2.51 -17.86 7.23
C TYR A 104 2.81 -17.45 8.67
N GLU A 105 3.25 -16.21 8.90
CA GLU A 105 3.41 -15.68 10.27
C GLU A 105 2.06 -15.62 10.99
N GLU A 106 1.01 -15.15 10.29
CA GLU A 106 -0.34 -15.15 10.84
C GLU A 106 -0.90 -16.57 11.05
N LEU A 107 -0.51 -17.51 10.21
CA LEU A 107 -0.86 -18.93 10.37
C LEU A 107 -0.16 -19.53 11.61
N VAL A 108 1.11 -19.21 11.85
CA VAL A 108 1.84 -19.62 13.07
C VAL A 108 1.17 -19.04 14.31
N THR A 109 0.77 -17.77 14.25
CA THR A 109 0.05 -17.11 15.34
C THR A 109 -1.28 -17.82 15.64
N ALA A 110 -2.05 -18.19 14.61
CA ALA A 110 -3.28 -18.94 14.78
C ALA A 110 -3.05 -20.32 15.43
N CYS A 111 -1.96 -21.01 15.07
CA CYS A 111 -1.58 -22.27 15.72
C CYS A 111 -1.28 -22.05 17.20
N HIS A 112 -0.56 -21.00 17.54
CA HIS A 112 -0.23 -20.67 18.93
C HIS A 112 -1.47 -20.31 19.75
N GLU A 113 -2.42 -19.57 19.16
CA GLU A 113 -3.72 -19.31 19.79
C GLU A 113 -4.49 -20.59 20.11
N MET A 114 -4.53 -21.56 19.17
CA MET A 114 -5.16 -22.85 19.39
C MET A 114 -4.43 -23.71 20.47
N GLU A 115 -3.13 -23.60 20.57
CA GLU A 115 -2.32 -24.25 21.62
C GLU A 115 -2.53 -23.61 22.98
N SER A 116 -2.80 -22.31 23.02
CA SER A 116 -3.13 -21.54 24.22
C SER A 116 -4.57 -21.71 24.70
N GLY A 117 -5.37 -22.58 24.05
CA GLY A 117 -6.73 -22.90 24.47
C GLY A 117 -7.84 -22.06 23.81
N ILE A 118 -7.52 -21.22 22.83
CA ILE A 118 -8.52 -20.53 22.02
C ILE A 118 -9.20 -21.57 21.10
N SER A 119 -10.51 -21.49 20.94
CA SER A 119 -11.27 -22.37 20.08
C SER A 119 -10.79 -22.28 18.63
N GLU A 120 -10.81 -23.41 17.88
CA GLU A 120 -10.40 -23.44 16.48
C GLU A 120 -11.18 -22.44 15.62
N MET A 121 -12.47 -22.32 15.87
CA MET A 121 -13.35 -21.39 15.16
C MET A 121 -12.90 -19.94 15.34
N GLU A 122 -12.60 -19.56 16.56
CA GLU A 122 -12.13 -18.22 16.89
C GLU A 122 -10.72 -17.94 16.34
N ALA A 123 -9.81 -18.91 16.41
CA ALA A 123 -8.47 -18.81 15.87
C ALA A 123 -8.50 -18.59 14.34
N TYR A 124 -9.37 -19.34 13.61
CA TYR A 124 -9.53 -19.14 12.15
C TYR A 124 -10.17 -17.80 11.82
N ARG A 125 -11.14 -17.34 12.61
CA ARG A 125 -11.72 -16.02 12.43
C ARG A 125 -10.67 -14.92 12.57
N ARG A 126 -9.89 -14.95 13.64
CA ARG A 126 -8.79 -14.01 13.90
C ARG A 126 -7.72 -14.05 12.82
N PHE A 127 -7.36 -15.23 12.35
CA PHE A 127 -6.44 -15.40 11.22
C PHE A 127 -6.93 -14.64 9.98
N GLY A 128 -8.20 -14.82 9.58
CA GLY A 128 -8.78 -14.10 8.45
C GLY A 128 -8.83 -12.58 8.64
N GLU A 129 -9.10 -12.12 9.86
CA GLU A 129 -9.13 -10.70 10.21
C GLU A 129 -7.73 -10.07 10.21
N ARG A 130 -6.72 -10.72 10.78
CA ARG A 130 -5.34 -10.24 10.82
C ARG A 130 -4.70 -10.16 9.43
N CYS A 131 -4.99 -11.13 8.56
CA CYS A 131 -4.59 -11.05 7.16
C CYS A 131 -5.25 -9.85 6.46
N GLY A 132 -6.48 -9.45 6.84
CA GLY A 132 -7.16 -8.26 6.34
C GLY A 132 -7.59 -8.33 4.87
N HIS A 133 -7.23 -9.38 4.13
CA HIS A 133 -7.56 -9.56 2.73
C HIS A 133 -8.84 -10.40 2.56
N VAL A 134 -9.69 -10.01 1.60
CA VAL A 134 -10.99 -10.68 1.36
C VAL A 134 -10.85 -12.19 1.14
N LYS A 135 -9.87 -12.64 0.33
CA LYS A 135 -9.60 -14.05 0.07
C LYS A 135 -9.32 -14.85 1.36
N TYR A 136 -8.53 -14.30 2.27
CA TYR A 136 -8.23 -14.94 3.56
C TYR A 136 -9.45 -14.99 4.50
N LYS A 137 -10.29 -13.96 4.47
CA LYS A 137 -11.56 -13.95 5.21
C LYS A 137 -12.52 -15.01 4.68
N THR A 138 -12.66 -15.12 3.35
CA THR A 138 -13.45 -16.18 2.71
C THR A 138 -12.92 -17.57 3.09
N PHE A 139 -11.61 -17.77 3.01
CA PHE A 139 -10.98 -19.03 3.41
C PHE A 139 -11.24 -19.36 4.89
N ALA A 140 -11.07 -18.40 5.81
CA ALA A 140 -11.38 -18.59 7.23
C ALA A 140 -12.86 -18.96 7.44
N THR A 141 -13.77 -18.31 6.71
CA THR A 141 -15.21 -18.65 6.76
C THR A 141 -15.49 -20.06 6.29
N LEU A 142 -14.83 -20.52 5.22
CA LEU A 142 -14.94 -21.92 4.75
C LEU A 142 -14.46 -22.90 5.81
N LEU A 143 -13.36 -22.61 6.52
CA LEU A 143 -12.85 -23.45 7.59
C LEU A 143 -13.85 -23.54 8.75
N ILE A 144 -14.42 -22.42 9.15
CA ILE A 144 -15.44 -22.36 10.23
C ILE A 144 -16.70 -23.13 9.83
N GLN A 145 -17.19 -22.95 8.62
CA GLN A 145 -18.35 -23.70 8.12
C GLN A 145 -18.11 -25.23 8.10
N ASN A 146 -16.88 -25.61 7.76
CA ASN A 146 -16.50 -27.02 7.78
C ASN A 146 -16.54 -27.63 9.20
N LEU A 147 -16.05 -26.90 10.20
CA LEU A 147 -16.14 -27.32 11.60
C LEU A 147 -17.59 -27.52 12.08
N GLN A 148 -18.51 -26.69 11.54
CA GLN A 148 -19.94 -26.74 11.94
C GLN A 148 -20.74 -27.79 11.19
N LYS A 149 -20.46 -28.00 9.89
CA LYS A 149 -21.28 -28.84 8.99
C LYS A 149 -20.68 -30.19 8.64
N GLY A 150 -19.40 -30.43 9.01
CA GLY A 150 -18.64 -31.63 8.64
C GLY A 150 -18.00 -31.57 7.25
N SER A 151 -17.01 -32.47 7.03
CA SER A 151 -16.00 -32.34 5.98
C SER A 151 -16.42 -32.77 4.55
N ARG A 152 -17.66 -33.21 4.34
CA ARG A 152 -18.03 -33.91 3.09
C ARG A 152 -17.92 -33.05 1.80
N HIS A 153 -18.02 -31.72 1.89
CA HIS A 153 -17.94 -30.80 0.75
C HIS A 153 -16.72 -29.89 0.76
N MET A 154 -15.86 -30.03 1.77
CA MET A 154 -14.71 -29.14 1.93
C MET A 154 -13.68 -29.32 0.82
N GLY A 155 -13.44 -30.57 0.40
CA GLY A 155 -12.48 -30.89 -0.66
C GLY A 155 -12.80 -30.15 -1.96
N GLU A 156 -14.04 -30.26 -2.41
CA GLU A 156 -14.51 -29.61 -3.66
C GLU A 156 -14.45 -28.07 -3.57
N MET A 157 -14.86 -27.49 -2.42
CA MET A 157 -14.81 -26.03 -2.24
C MET A 157 -13.38 -25.50 -2.18
N LEU A 158 -12.47 -26.20 -1.53
CA LEU A 158 -11.06 -25.83 -1.47
C LEU A 158 -10.37 -26.01 -2.82
N GLU A 159 -10.71 -27.06 -3.58
CA GLU A 159 -10.21 -27.28 -4.92
C GLU A 159 -10.63 -26.14 -5.85
N LYS A 160 -11.91 -25.75 -5.83
CA LYS A 160 -12.41 -24.61 -6.57
C LYS A 160 -11.68 -23.31 -6.22
N GLU A 161 -11.55 -23.02 -4.92
CA GLU A 161 -10.83 -21.81 -4.46
C GLU A 161 -9.35 -21.84 -4.87
N SER A 162 -8.70 -23.01 -4.86
CA SER A 162 -7.32 -23.20 -5.32
C SER A 162 -7.16 -22.90 -6.80
N VAL A 163 -8.06 -23.39 -7.65
CA VAL A 163 -8.07 -23.14 -9.10
C VAL A 163 -8.31 -21.66 -9.38
N GLU A 164 -9.30 -21.04 -8.74
CA GLU A 164 -9.59 -19.61 -8.88
C GLU A 164 -8.39 -18.74 -8.46
N ALA A 165 -7.73 -19.08 -7.35
CA ALA A 165 -6.55 -18.37 -6.89
C ALA A 165 -5.38 -18.44 -7.88
N TRP A 166 -5.22 -19.59 -8.54
CA TRP A 166 -4.20 -19.80 -9.57
C TRP A 166 -4.48 -19.02 -10.85
N ASP A 167 -5.74 -18.98 -11.27
CA ASP A 167 -6.19 -18.22 -12.43
C ASP A 167 -6.06 -16.71 -12.21
N ASP A 168 -6.38 -16.22 -11.02
CA ASP A 168 -6.16 -14.83 -10.64
C ASP A 168 -4.67 -14.45 -10.71
N ARG A 169 -3.78 -15.34 -10.29
CA ARG A 169 -2.32 -15.13 -10.38
C ARG A 169 -1.87 -15.07 -11.85
N LYS A 170 -2.33 -16.00 -12.69
CA LYS A 170 -2.04 -15.97 -14.13
C LYS A 170 -2.53 -14.70 -14.79
N ARG A 171 -3.76 -14.28 -14.47
CA ARG A 171 -4.36 -13.06 -15.01
C ARG A 171 -3.57 -11.82 -14.63
N LYS A 172 -3.15 -11.70 -13.35
CA LYS A 172 -2.29 -10.62 -12.92
C LYS A 172 -0.94 -10.59 -13.64
N ALA A 173 -0.28 -11.73 -13.77
CA ALA A 173 0.99 -11.83 -14.48
C ALA A 173 0.84 -11.42 -15.96
N LYS A 174 -0.27 -11.81 -16.61
CA LYS A 174 -0.58 -11.42 -17.99
C LYS A 174 -0.79 -9.91 -18.12
N VAL A 175 -1.60 -9.30 -17.26
CA VAL A 175 -1.86 -7.86 -17.26
C VAL A 175 -0.58 -7.06 -17.00
N GLN A 176 0.29 -7.52 -16.09
CA GLN A 176 1.59 -6.87 -15.85
C GLN A 176 2.51 -6.99 -17.07
N GLY A 177 2.50 -8.12 -17.77
CA GLY A 177 3.24 -8.31 -19.03
C GLY A 177 2.73 -7.38 -20.13
N GLU A 178 1.42 -7.27 -20.32
CA GLU A 178 0.80 -6.37 -21.30
C GLU A 178 1.08 -4.88 -20.98
N ALA A 179 1.04 -4.49 -19.72
CA ALA A 179 1.39 -3.12 -19.30
C ALA A 179 2.85 -2.76 -19.58
N ALA A 180 3.77 -3.73 -19.48
CA ALA A 180 5.17 -3.54 -19.84
C ALA A 180 5.34 -3.32 -21.34
N THR A 181 4.59 -4.07 -22.17
CA THR A 181 4.61 -3.92 -23.64
C THR A 181 4.08 -2.55 -24.07
N THR A 182 3.01 -2.07 -23.44
CA THR A 182 2.42 -0.75 -23.74
C THR A 182 3.39 0.39 -23.38
N LYS A 183 4.20 0.26 -22.33
CA LYS A 183 5.23 1.25 -21.99
C LYS A 183 6.33 1.36 -23.05
N LEU A 184 6.61 0.29 -23.79
CA LEU A 184 7.60 0.30 -24.86
C LEU A 184 7.07 0.98 -26.15
N LEU A 185 5.74 1.11 -26.32
CA LEU A 185 5.16 1.84 -27.45
C LEU A 185 5.40 3.35 -27.36
N PHE A 186 5.50 3.91 -26.15
CA PHE A 186 5.69 5.34 -25.95
C PHE A 186 6.98 5.88 -26.62
N PRO A 187 8.18 5.30 -26.40
CA PRO A 187 9.38 5.74 -27.09
C PRO A 187 9.33 5.53 -28.62
N MET A 188 8.65 4.49 -29.11
CA MET A 188 8.47 4.29 -30.55
C MET A 188 7.63 5.40 -31.20
N ILE A 189 6.54 5.79 -30.56
CA ILE A 189 5.67 6.90 -31.05
C ILE A 189 6.42 8.22 -31.01
N LEU A 190 7.24 8.45 -29.99
CA LEU A 190 8.03 9.67 -29.86
C LEU A 190 9.11 9.74 -30.96
N MET A 191 9.81 8.63 -31.26
CA MET A 191 10.77 8.55 -32.37
C MET A 191 10.09 8.79 -33.71
N LEU A 192 8.91 8.21 -33.94
CA LEU A 192 8.14 8.43 -35.17
C LEU A 192 7.76 9.91 -35.32
N GLY A 193 7.35 10.57 -34.23
CA GLY A 193 7.01 12.00 -34.21
C GLY A 193 8.21 12.89 -34.56
N VAL A 194 9.38 12.59 -34.04
CA VAL A 194 10.63 13.31 -34.37
C VAL A 194 10.99 13.17 -35.84
N VAL A 195 10.93 11.95 -36.37
CA VAL A 195 11.20 11.70 -37.82
C VAL A 195 10.21 12.43 -38.70
N MET A 196 8.92 12.40 -38.35
CA MET A 196 7.87 13.17 -39.06
C MET A 196 8.16 14.67 -39.04
N ALA A 197 8.57 15.21 -37.89
CA ALA A 197 8.90 16.64 -37.77
C ALA A 197 10.09 17.03 -38.65
N ILE A 198 11.15 16.21 -38.65
CA ILE A 198 12.37 16.47 -39.48
C ILE A 198 12.04 16.44 -40.99
N VAL A 199 11.14 15.56 -41.44
CA VAL A 199 10.74 15.48 -42.85
C VAL A 199 9.76 16.60 -43.24
N MET A 200 8.85 16.97 -42.34
CA MET A 200 7.85 18.03 -42.60
C MET A 200 8.43 19.45 -42.60
N LEU A 201 9.44 19.73 -41.73
CA LEU A 201 10.05 21.04 -41.62
C LEU A 201 10.60 21.57 -42.98
N PRO A 202 11.45 20.83 -43.72
CA PRO A 202 11.96 21.32 -45.02
C PRO A 202 10.87 21.38 -46.08
N ALA A 203 9.87 20.48 -46.03
CA ALA A 203 8.74 20.52 -46.97
C ALA A 203 7.88 21.81 -46.79
N CYS A 204 7.60 22.19 -45.54
CA CYS A 204 6.88 23.43 -45.23
C CYS A 204 7.67 24.68 -45.62
N LEU A 205 8.99 24.69 -45.36
CA LEU A 205 9.85 25.82 -45.75
C LEU A 205 9.96 26.01 -47.26
N SER A 206 10.00 24.91 -48.04
CA SER A 206 10.00 24.93 -49.50
C SER A 206 8.69 25.41 -50.10
N PHE A 207 7.59 25.32 -49.37
CA PHE A 207 6.28 25.75 -49.86
C PHE A 207 5.99 27.26 -49.56
N TYR A 208 6.75 27.84 -48.60
CA TYR A 208 6.58 29.23 -48.16
C TYR A 208 7.62 30.20 -48.72
N GLY A 209 8.65 29.72 -49.40
CA GLY A 209 9.67 30.49 -50.12
C GLY A 209 9.50 30.36 -51.64
#